data_80b3e2eb41bdd21dac4d3d0f76ba93c2
#
_entry.id   80b3e2eb41bdd21dac4d3d0f76ba93c2
#
_cell.length_a   1.000
_cell.length_b   1.000
_cell.length_c   1.000
_cell.angle_alpha   90.00
_cell.angle_beta   90.00
_cell.angle_gamma   90.00
#
_symmetry.space_group_name_H-M   'P 1'
#
loop_
_entity.id
_entity.type
_entity.pdbx_description
1 polymer ?
#
loop_
_entity_poly.entity_id
_entity_poly.type
_entity_poly.pdbx_seq_one_letter_code
_entity_poly.pdbx_strand_id
1 'polypeptide(L)'
;MRNFFCILKVAFLPREKHGKNKGAITMEKIKLGIIGVGNMGTCHIETILEGKTPEIEIAAAADRRESRREWARSALGADVPVFEEGESLIESGLCNAVLVAVPHYQHPELSISALRHGLHVLCEKPAGVYTRQVREMNSAAEASDRVFAIMFNQRTNPAYRKIHEMVQGGALGKLKRVNWIVTDWYRTQSYYDSGSWRATWKGEGGGVLLNQCPHNLDLLQWICGLPCKVQAFCHKGKWHDIEVEDDVTAYLEFPEGATGVFVTSTGDAPGTNRLELTLEYGKLVYEEDRLTLHRLAENERDFCKTAKGGFDKPQCTVETVDISGEYPQHAGVMNAFAACILHGTPLVAQGTEGIRGLTLSNAMHLSSWLGRAVALPFDEDLFLSELEKRCASSQEKQARDVVFDTKGTY
;
A
#
# COMPACT_ATOMS: atom_id res chain seq x y z
N MET A 1 46.54 -20.91 1.30
CA MET A 1 46.78 -20.21 2.56
C MET A 1 45.51 -20.17 3.38
N ARG A 2 45.58 -20.49 4.64
CA ARG A 2 44.54 -21.04 5.50
C ARG A 2 43.47 -20.04 5.93
N ASN A 3 42.21 -20.51 5.87
CA ASN A 3 41.02 -19.90 6.48
C ASN A 3 41.13 -19.87 8.02
N PHE A 4 40.68 -18.77 8.64
CA PHE A 4 40.32 -18.72 10.05
C PHE A 4 38.87 -18.37 10.22
N PHE A 5 38.07 -19.39 10.55
CA PHE A 5 36.73 -19.24 11.12
C PHE A 5 36.87 -19.05 12.63
N CYS A 6 36.37 -17.96 13.17
CA CYS A 6 36.26 -17.75 14.61
C CYS A 6 34.83 -18.02 15.04
N ILE A 7 34.56 -19.14 15.70
CA ILE A 7 33.28 -19.51 16.30
C ILE A 7 33.30 -19.06 17.75
N LEU A 8 32.45 -18.05 18.06
CA LEU A 8 32.19 -17.69 19.46
C LEU A 8 31.13 -18.63 20.04
N LYS A 9 31.54 -19.47 20.97
CA LYS A 9 30.67 -20.26 21.85
C LYS A 9 30.13 -19.35 22.96
N VAL A 10 28.84 -19.09 22.98
CA VAL A 10 28.14 -18.49 24.13
C VAL A 10 27.72 -19.64 25.06
N ALA A 11 28.25 -19.63 26.28
CA ALA A 11 27.94 -20.60 27.33
C ALA A 11 26.59 -20.27 27.99
N PHE A 12 25.68 -21.22 27.98
CA PHE A 12 24.42 -21.17 28.75
C PHE A 12 24.70 -21.58 30.21
N LEU A 13 24.40 -20.70 31.16
CA LEU A 13 24.25 -21.02 32.57
C LEU A 13 22.80 -21.30 32.91
N PRO A 14 22.47 -22.34 33.69
CA PRO A 14 21.08 -22.64 34.05
C PRO A 14 20.57 -21.67 35.14
N ARG A 15 19.41 -21.06 34.93
CA ARG A 15 18.69 -20.29 35.95
C ARG A 15 17.77 -21.22 36.74
N GLU A 16 17.86 -21.09 38.05
CA GLU A 16 17.06 -21.79 39.06
C GLU A 16 15.56 -21.50 38.96
N LYS A 17 14.79 -22.54 39.25
CA LYS A 17 13.31 -22.49 39.33
C LYS A 17 12.90 -21.80 40.64
N HIS A 18 12.20 -20.69 40.56
CA HIS A 18 11.43 -20.15 41.67
C HIS A 18 9.94 -20.05 41.32
N GLY A 19 9.18 -20.59 42.20
CA GLY A 19 7.82 -20.48 42.65
C GLY A 19 6.70 -19.98 41.71
N LYS A 20 5.69 -20.82 41.60
CA LYS A 20 4.38 -20.57 41.01
C LYS A 20 3.67 -19.38 41.65
N ASN A 21 3.48 -18.31 40.87
CA ASN A 21 2.37 -17.37 41.06
C ASN A 21 1.57 -17.34 39.77
N LYS A 22 0.36 -17.93 39.76
CA LYS A 22 -0.61 -17.80 38.68
C LYS A 22 -1.28 -16.41 38.78
N GLY A 23 -0.54 -15.35 38.52
CA GLY A 23 -1.09 -14.08 38.13
C GLY A 23 -1.49 -14.19 36.64
N ALA A 24 -2.67 -13.74 36.29
CA ALA A 24 -3.03 -13.57 34.89
C ALA A 24 -1.93 -12.75 34.22
N ILE A 25 -1.29 -13.34 33.21
CA ILE A 25 -0.34 -12.62 32.36
C ILE A 25 -1.19 -11.59 31.61
N THR A 26 -1.23 -10.36 32.09
CA THR A 26 -1.74 -9.24 31.31
C THR A 26 -0.81 -9.10 30.12
N MET A 27 -1.24 -9.54 28.94
CA MET A 27 -0.49 -9.29 27.71
C MET A 27 -0.31 -7.78 27.57
N GLU A 28 0.93 -7.34 27.39
CA GLU A 28 1.23 -5.96 27.09
C GLU A 28 0.58 -5.61 25.75
N LYS A 29 -0.27 -4.57 25.73
CA LYS A 29 -0.97 -4.14 24.53
C LYS A 29 -0.36 -2.85 23.99
N ILE A 30 -0.44 -2.69 22.69
CA ILE A 30 -0.14 -1.42 22.03
C ILE A 30 -1.25 -0.43 22.33
N LYS A 31 -0.90 0.72 22.93
CA LYS A 31 -1.78 1.86 23.12
C LYS A 31 -1.82 2.71 21.87
N LEU A 32 -2.81 2.45 21.02
CA LEU A 32 -2.92 3.06 19.71
C LEU A 32 -3.75 4.36 19.75
N GLY A 33 -3.18 5.44 19.22
CA GLY A 33 -3.91 6.65 18.88
C GLY A 33 -4.39 6.60 17.44
N ILE A 34 -5.66 6.95 17.19
CA ILE A 34 -6.22 7.02 15.82
C ILE A 34 -6.32 8.48 15.41
N ILE A 35 -5.54 8.89 14.39
CA ILE A 35 -5.55 10.26 13.85
C ILE A 35 -6.32 10.26 12.54
N GLY A 36 -7.49 10.89 12.52
CA GLY A 36 -8.46 10.87 11.43
C GLY A 36 -9.52 9.81 11.63
N VAL A 37 -10.77 10.24 11.89
CA VAL A 37 -11.95 9.37 12.10
C VAL A 37 -12.91 9.48 10.90
N GLY A 38 -12.33 9.53 9.68
CA GLY A 38 -13.07 9.43 8.41
C GLY A 38 -13.52 7.99 8.12
N ASN A 39 -13.79 7.67 6.84
CA ASN A 39 -14.21 6.32 6.45
C ASN A 39 -13.23 5.25 6.95
N MET A 40 -11.92 5.42 6.70
CA MET A 40 -10.93 4.42 7.09
C MET A 40 -10.68 4.39 8.59
N GLY A 41 -10.54 5.56 9.25
CA GLY A 41 -10.37 5.58 10.70
C GLY A 41 -11.55 4.95 11.45
N THR A 42 -12.78 5.16 10.98
CA THR A 42 -13.98 4.47 11.49
C THR A 42 -13.86 2.95 11.34
N CYS A 43 -13.51 2.48 10.14
CA CYS A 43 -13.33 1.05 9.86
C CYS A 43 -12.26 0.42 10.77
N HIS A 44 -11.15 1.12 11.01
CA HIS A 44 -10.09 0.63 11.91
C HIS A 44 -10.55 0.58 13.36
N ILE A 45 -11.25 1.61 13.84
CA ILE A 45 -11.84 1.62 15.19
C ILE A 45 -12.79 0.43 15.36
N GLU A 46 -13.72 0.23 14.43
CA GLU A 46 -14.66 -0.90 14.47
C GLU A 46 -13.93 -2.25 14.47
N THR A 47 -12.91 -2.42 13.61
CA THR A 47 -12.09 -3.64 13.54
C THR A 47 -11.42 -3.97 14.88
N ILE A 48 -10.92 -2.95 15.59
CA ILE A 48 -10.30 -3.12 16.90
C ILE A 48 -11.37 -3.47 17.96
N LEU A 49 -12.49 -2.75 17.96
CA LEU A 49 -13.61 -3.00 18.89
C LEU A 49 -14.26 -4.38 18.69
N GLU A 50 -14.27 -4.90 17.47
CA GLU A 50 -14.70 -6.27 17.15
C GLU A 50 -13.72 -7.36 17.68
N GLY A 51 -12.59 -6.97 18.29
CA GLY A 51 -11.59 -7.88 18.86
C GLY A 51 -10.70 -8.58 17.83
N LYS A 52 -10.67 -8.12 16.57
CA LYS A 52 -9.85 -8.70 15.51
C LYS A 52 -8.35 -8.41 15.66
N THR A 53 -8.00 -7.52 16.58
CA THR A 53 -6.62 -7.10 16.87
C THR A 53 -6.33 -7.19 18.37
N PRO A 54 -6.16 -8.39 18.93
CA PRO A 54 -6.15 -8.64 20.38
C PRO A 54 -5.00 -7.94 21.12
N GLU A 55 -3.90 -7.61 20.45
CA GLU A 55 -2.73 -6.96 21.02
C GLU A 55 -2.78 -5.42 20.91
N ILE A 56 -3.90 -4.85 20.42
CA ILE A 56 -4.09 -3.40 20.30
C ILE A 56 -5.26 -2.96 21.17
N GLU A 57 -5.08 -1.81 21.84
CA GLU A 57 -6.16 -1.08 22.49
C GLU A 57 -6.15 0.38 22.01
N ILE A 58 -7.32 0.98 21.84
CA ILE A 58 -7.43 2.39 21.45
C ILE A 58 -7.26 3.23 22.69
N ALA A 59 -6.20 4.03 22.74
CA ALA A 59 -5.89 4.91 23.87
C ALA A 59 -6.37 6.35 23.65
N ALA A 60 -6.50 6.79 22.39
CA ALA A 60 -7.01 8.12 22.04
C ALA A 60 -7.48 8.15 20.58
N ALA A 61 -8.29 9.14 20.22
CA ALA A 61 -8.64 9.45 18.84
C ALA A 61 -8.57 10.96 18.57
N ALA A 62 -8.40 11.35 17.28
CA ALA A 62 -8.44 12.77 16.89
C ALA A 62 -9.12 12.94 15.52
N ASP A 63 -9.96 13.98 15.38
CA ASP A 63 -10.49 14.44 14.08
C ASP A 63 -10.86 15.93 14.18
N ARG A 64 -10.55 16.71 13.15
CA ARG A 64 -10.87 18.15 13.10
C ARG A 64 -12.37 18.45 13.06
N ARG A 65 -13.18 17.54 12.54
CA ARG A 65 -14.63 17.69 12.44
C ARG A 65 -15.32 17.28 13.73
N GLU A 66 -16.14 18.17 14.31
CA GLU A 66 -16.89 17.88 15.53
C GLU A 66 -17.78 16.65 15.38
N SER A 67 -18.52 16.53 14.28
CA SER A 67 -19.39 15.36 14.03
C SER A 67 -18.64 14.02 14.13
N ARG A 68 -17.36 14.00 13.74
CA ARG A 68 -16.53 12.80 13.83
C ARG A 68 -15.99 12.57 15.23
N ARG A 69 -15.69 13.63 15.97
CA ARG A 69 -15.34 13.53 17.39
C ARG A 69 -16.52 13.03 18.23
N GLU A 70 -17.73 13.50 17.95
CA GLU A 70 -18.96 13.02 18.61
C GLU A 70 -19.17 11.52 18.36
N TRP A 71 -19.02 11.09 17.09
CA TRP A 71 -19.07 9.67 16.74
C TRP A 71 -18.02 8.86 17.52
N ALA A 72 -16.77 9.34 17.55
CA ALA A 72 -15.69 8.66 18.26
C ALA A 72 -15.96 8.54 19.77
N ARG A 73 -16.43 9.61 20.44
CA ARG A 73 -16.83 9.57 21.86
C ARG A 73 -17.94 8.55 22.11
N SER A 74 -18.92 8.48 21.20
CA SER A 74 -20.00 7.50 21.29
C SER A 74 -19.52 6.06 21.14
N ALA A 75 -18.59 5.81 20.22
CA ALA A 75 -18.09 4.48 19.91
C ALA A 75 -17.07 3.97 20.94
N LEU A 76 -16.21 4.86 21.47
CA LEU A 76 -15.09 4.53 22.34
C LEU A 76 -15.40 4.63 23.83
N GLY A 77 -16.47 5.36 24.19
CA GLY A 77 -16.85 5.63 25.59
C GLY A 77 -16.07 6.79 26.21
N ALA A 78 -16.43 7.11 27.47
CA ALA A 78 -15.93 8.31 28.16
C ALA A 78 -14.46 8.20 28.60
N ASP A 79 -13.91 7.01 28.70
CA ASP A 79 -12.55 6.76 29.18
C ASP A 79 -11.48 6.98 28.10
N VAL A 80 -11.87 7.07 26.81
CA VAL A 80 -10.96 7.31 25.70
C VAL A 80 -11.03 8.79 25.28
N PRO A 81 -9.96 9.58 25.49
CA PRO A 81 -9.95 10.98 25.11
C PRO A 81 -10.01 11.15 23.57
N VAL A 82 -10.75 12.18 23.15
CA VAL A 82 -10.90 12.54 21.73
C VAL A 82 -10.47 13.98 21.53
N PHE A 83 -9.40 14.17 20.76
CA PHE A 83 -8.77 15.44 20.45
C PHE A 83 -9.31 16.07 19.17
N GLU A 84 -9.14 17.37 19.00
CA GLU A 84 -9.44 18.07 17.75
C GLU A 84 -8.28 17.92 16.74
N GLU A 85 -7.04 18.10 17.20
CA GLU A 85 -5.86 18.07 16.37
C GLU A 85 -5.04 16.80 16.59
N GLY A 86 -4.48 16.24 15.51
CA GLY A 86 -3.61 15.07 15.58
C GLY A 86 -2.33 15.31 16.39
N GLU A 87 -1.77 16.51 16.30
CA GLU A 87 -0.59 16.91 17.08
C GLU A 87 -0.86 16.86 18.57
N SER A 88 -2.02 17.34 19.03
CA SER A 88 -2.40 17.28 20.44
C SER A 88 -2.51 15.84 20.96
N LEU A 89 -2.95 14.91 20.10
CA LEU A 89 -2.94 13.48 20.43
C LEU A 89 -1.50 12.95 20.51
N ILE A 90 -0.64 13.29 19.56
CA ILE A 90 0.78 12.88 19.54
C ILE A 90 1.50 13.34 20.82
N GLU A 91 1.28 14.59 21.22
CA GLU A 91 1.92 15.20 22.39
C GLU A 91 1.31 14.77 23.74
N SER A 92 0.16 14.10 23.73
CA SER A 92 -0.59 13.76 24.95
C SER A 92 0.11 12.77 25.89
N GLY A 93 1.07 11.99 25.39
CA GLY A 93 1.74 10.92 26.15
C GLY A 93 0.85 9.70 26.46
N LEU A 94 -0.36 9.63 25.91
CA LEU A 94 -1.31 8.53 26.15
C LEU A 94 -1.03 7.29 25.30
N CYS A 95 -0.35 7.46 24.15
CA CYS A 95 -0.13 6.44 23.15
C CYS A 95 1.35 6.05 23.06
N ASN A 96 1.63 4.81 22.65
CA ASN A 96 2.96 4.38 22.21
C ASN A 96 3.02 4.13 20.70
N ALA A 97 1.87 4.14 20.02
CA ALA A 97 1.76 4.05 18.57
C ALA A 97 0.60 4.92 18.07
N VAL A 98 0.67 5.32 16.80
CA VAL A 98 -0.43 6.01 16.13
C VAL A 98 -0.74 5.35 14.78
N LEU A 99 -2.02 5.38 14.41
CA LEU A 99 -2.50 5.10 13.06
C LEU A 99 -2.92 6.43 12.43
N VAL A 100 -2.29 6.79 11.30
CA VAL A 100 -2.53 8.05 10.58
C VAL A 100 -3.46 7.76 9.41
N ALA A 101 -4.71 8.26 9.48
CA ALA A 101 -5.79 8.01 8.51
C ALA A 101 -6.49 9.31 8.09
N VAL A 102 -5.71 10.32 7.75
CA VAL A 102 -6.11 11.67 7.33
C VAL A 102 -6.05 11.84 5.80
N PRO A 103 -6.39 13.00 5.21
CA PRO A 103 -6.12 13.27 3.79
C PRO A 103 -4.63 13.18 3.45
N HIS A 104 -4.34 12.76 2.22
CA HIS A 104 -3.03 12.28 1.75
C HIS A 104 -1.85 13.22 2.00
N TYR A 105 -2.03 14.53 1.84
CA TYR A 105 -0.96 15.52 2.08
C TYR A 105 -0.45 15.54 3.53
N GLN A 106 -1.31 15.16 4.48
CA GLN A 106 -0.99 15.20 5.92
C GLN A 106 -0.33 13.91 6.43
N HIS A 107 -0.34 12.83 5.65
CA HIS A 107 0.28 11.56 6.04
C HIS A 107 1.76 11.74 6.44
N PRO A 108 2.63 12.36 5.61
CA PRO A 108 4.03 12.54 5.96
C PRO A 108 4.24 13.46 7.16
N GLU A 109 3.52 14.58 7.24
CA GLU A 109 3.67 15.56 8.31
C GLU A 109 3.41 14.94 9.68
N LEU A 110 2.24 14.32 9.86
CA LEU A 110 1.85 13.68 11.12
C LEU A 110 2.69 12.44 11.45
N SER A 111 3.10 11.67 10.44
CA SER A 111 3.99 10.52 10.64
C SER A 111 5.38 10.97 11.12
N ILE A 112 5.95 12.02 10.52
CA ILE A 112 7.24 12.62 10.93
C ILE A 112 7.14 13.13 12.37
N SER A 113 6.07 13.84 12.70
CA SER A 113 5.85 14.35 14.05
C SER A 113 5.77 13.21 15.06
N ALA A 114 4.97 12.19 14.80
CA ALA A 114 4.83 11.02 15.68
C ALA A 114 6.15 10.27 15.88
N LEU A 115 6.93 10.03 14.82
CA LEU A 115 8.25 9.40 14.92
C LEU A 115 9.22 10.22 15.78
N ARG A 116 9.23 11.54 15.62
CA ARG A 116 10.07 12.46 16.42
C ARG A 116 9.66 12.50 17.90
N HIS A 117 8.38 12.27 18.20
CA HIS A 117 7.88 12.13 19.57
C HIS A 117 8.04 10.70 20.13
N GLY A 118 8.73 9.81 19.41
CA GLY A 118 9.05 8.47 19.89
C GLY A 118 7.88 7.49 19.80
N LEU A 119 6.89 7.75 18.94
CA LEU A 119 5.75 6.85 18.71
C LEU A 119 6.04 5.92 17.53
N HIS A 120 5.55 4.68 17.61
CA HIS A 120 5.46 3.79 16.46
C HIS A 120 4.35 4.29 15.52
N VAL A 121 4.52 4.14 14.21
CA VAL A 121 3.59 4.69 13.23
C VAL A 121 3.10 3.62 12.26
N LEU A 122 1.78 3.51 12.11
CA LEU A 122 1.11 2.83 11.01
C LEU A 122 0.43 3.91 10.16
N CYS A 123 0.92 4.12 8.94
CA CYS A 123 0.40 5.12 8.03
C CYS A 123 -0.58 4.49 7.02
N GLU A 124 -1.73 5.12 6.80
CA GLU A 124 -2.62 4.75 5.69
C GLU A 124 -1.95 5.03 4.34
N LYS A 125 -2.42 4.28 3.34
CA LYS A 125 -2.02 4.53 1.95
C LYS A 125 -2.84 5.72 1.36
N PRO A 126 -2.28 6.45 0.39
CA PRO A 126 -0.89 6.43 -0.08
C PRO A 126 0.06 7.00 0.97
N ALA A 127 1.36 6.71 0.85
CA ALA A 127 2.35 7.25 1.79
C ALA A 127 2.39 8.80 1.83
N GLY A 128 1.92 9.43 0.78
CA GLY A 128 1.82 10.87 0.59
C GLY A 128 1.40 11.17 -0.84
N VAL A 129 1.50 12.42 -1.27
CA VAL A 129 1.10 12.86 -2.61
C VAL A 129 2.28 12.89 -3.59
N TYR A 130 3.46 13.29 -3.16
CA TYR A 130 4.66 13.37 -3.98
C TYR A 130 5.89 12.80 -3.26
N THR A 131 6.80 12.24 -4.04
CA THR A 131 7.92 11.44 -3.54
C THR A 131 8.84 12.22 -2.61
N ARG A 132 9.08 13.52 -2.83
CA ARG A 132 9.94 14.35 -2.00
C ARG A 132 9.49 14.38 -0.53
N GLN A 133 8.20 14.64 -0.26
CA GLN A 133 7.70 14.66 1.14
C GLN A 133 7.76 13.27 1.80
N VAL A 134 7.56 12.19 1.01
CA VAL A 134 7.67 10.82 1.52
C VAL A 134 9.13 10.44 1.78
N ARG A 135 10.08 10.99 1.03
CA ARG A 135 11.51 10.83 1.29
C ARG A 135 11.91 11.45 2.64
N GLU A 136 11.35 12.62 2.96
CA GLU A 136 11.55 13.26 4.27
C GLU A 136 10.96 12.40 5.41
N MET A 137 9.80 11.82 5.20
CA MET A 137 9.18 10.87 6.14
C MET A 137 10.04 9.61 6.33
N ASN A 138 10.56 9.04 5.24
CA ASN A 138 11.45 7.89 5.30
C ASN A 138 12.74 8.22 6.07
N SER A 139 13.32 9.40 5.84
CA SER A 139 14.50 9.85 6.59
C SER A 139 14.24 10.02 8.08
N ALA A 140 13.05 10.49 8.46
CA ALA A 140 12.65 10.57 9.86
C ALA A 140 12.47 9.16 10.47
N ALA A 141 11.93 8.21 9.71
CA ALA A 141 11.80 6.82 10.15
C ALA A 141 13.16 6.14 10.32
N GLU A 142 14.09 6.34 9.38
CA GLU A 142 15.47 5.82 9.45
C GLU A 142 16.26 6.39 10.63
N ALA A 143 15.97 7.64 11.03
CA ALA A 143 16.58 8.28 12.19
C ALA A 143 15.93 7.88 13.53
N SER A 144 14.84 7.13 13.50
CA SER A 144 14.07 6.69 14.65
C SER A 144 14.31 5.20 14.93
N ASP A 145 14.21 4.81 16.22
CA ASP A 145 14.18 3.40 16.64
C ASP A 145 12.75 2.81 16.66
N ARG A 146 11.78 3.57 16.17
CA ARG A 146 10.36 3.19 16.17
C ARG A 146 10.00 2.37 14.93
N VAL A 147 9.03 1.49 15.09
CA VAL A 147 8.46 0.73 13.98
C VAL A 147 7.63 1.67 13.12
N PHE A 148 7.91 1.69 11.82
CA PHE A 148 7.15 2.42 10.82
C PHE A 148 6.59 1.45 9.78
N ALA A 149 5.26 1.38 9.66
CA ALA A 149 4.56 0.51 8.73
C ALA A 149 3.57 1.29 7.86
N ILE A 150 3.18 0.71 6.71
CA ILE A 150 2.18 1.26 5.81
C ILE A 150 1.05 0.25 5.57
N MET A 151 -0.18 0.75 5.40
CA MET A 151 -1.41 -0.04 5.29
C MET A 151 -1.59 -0.65 3.90
N PHE A 152 -0.68 -1.50 3.46
CA PHE A 152 -0.81 -2.27 2.23
C PHE A 152 -1.50 -3.62 2.48
N ASN A 153 -2.80 -3.56 2.83
CA ASN A 153 -3.60 -4.72 3.18
C ASN A 153 -3.67 -5.76 2.05
N GLN A 154 -3.58 -5.36 0.78
CA GLN A 154 -3.58 -6.29 -0.37
C GLN A 154 -2.38 -7.25 -0.37
N ARG A 155 -1.27 -6.92 0.29
CA ARG A 155 -0.16 -7.86 0.50
C ARG A 155 -0.52 -9.03 1.44
N THR A 156 -1.66 -8.97 2.14
CA THR A 156 -2.19 -10.11 2.93
C THR A 156 -3.06 -11.05 2.09
N ASN A 157 -3.40 -10.68 0.84
CA ASN A 157 -4.17 -11.53 -0.06
C ASN A 157 -3.35 -12.76 -0.48
N PRO A 158 -3.85 -13.98 -0.26
CA PRO A 158 -3.10 -15.20 -0.54
C PRO A 158 -2.73 -15.35 -2.03
N ALA A 159 -3.56 -14.86 -2.95
CA ALA A 159 -3.25 -14.89 -4.38
C ALA A 159 -2.04 -14.03 -4.73
N TYR A 160 -2.01 -12.76 -4.30
CA TYR A 160 -0.88 -11.86 -4.58
C TYR A 160 0.40 -12.30 -3.87
N ARG A 161 0.30 -12.84 -2.66
CA ARG A 161 1.45 -13.46 -1.98
C ARG A 161 2.01 -14.62 -2.77
N LYS A 162 1.13 -15.50 -3.27
CA LYS A 162 1.53 -16.64 -4.08
C LYS A 162 2.20 -16.23 -5.39
N ILE A 163 1.63 -15.24 -6.08
CA ILE A 163 2.22 -14.67 -7.31
C ILE A 163 3.61 -14.09 -7.00
N HIS A 164 3.74 -13.30 -5.94
CA HIS A 164 5.02 -12.73 -5.52
C HIS A 164 6.06 -13.83 -5.23
N GLU A 165 5.70 -14.86 -4.45
CA GLU A 165 6.58 -16.01 -4.16
C GLU A 165 7.05 -16.70 -5.45
N MET A 166 6.14 -16.96 -6.39
CA MET A 166 6.46 -17.64 -7.64
C MET A 166 7.38 -16.82 -8.57
N VAL A 167 7.18 -15.50 -8.60
CA VAL A 167 8.00 -14.60 -9.43
C VAL A 167 9.36 -14.36 -8.78
N GLN A 168 9.39 -13.99 -7.50
CA GLN A 168 10.62 -13.66 -6.78
C GLN A 168 11.47 -14.90 -6.44
N GLY A 169 10.84 -16.07 -6.33
CA GLY A 169 11.53 -17.35 -6.13
C GLY A 169 12.37 -17.81 -7.34
N GLY A 170 12.26 -17.15 -8.49
CA GLY A 170 13.09 -17.35 -9.68
C GLY A 170 12.84 -18.65 -10.46
N ALA A 171 11.98 -19.55 -9.99
CA ALA A 171 11.70 -20.84 -10.68
C ALA A 171 11.04 -20.69 -12.06
N LEU A 172 10.47 -19.54 -12.36
CA LEU A 172 9.87 -19.21 -13.66
C LEU A 172 10.81 -18.40 -14.57
N GLY A 173 12.05 -18.15 -14.15
CA GLY A 173 13.01 -17.34 -14.89
C GLY A 173 12.68 -15.85 -14.86
N LYS A 174 13.29 -15.10 -15.79
CA LYS A 174 13.13 -13.65 -15.85
C LYS A 174 11.76 -13.24 -16.37
N LEU A 175 11.26 -12.12 -15.86
CA LEU A 175 10.07 -11.45 -16.37
C LEU A 175 10.33 -10.99 -17.82
N LYS A 176 9.36 -11.21 -18.71
CA LYS A 176 9.36 -10.76 -20.10
C LYS A 176 8.28 -9.71 -20.35
N ARG A 177 7.13 -9.89 -19.70
CA ARG A 177 5.98 -9.00 -19.88
C ARG A 177 5.04 -9.03 -18.70
N VAL A 178 4.50 -7.87 -18.34
CA VAL A 178 3.36 -7.73 -17.44
C VAL A 178 2.22 -6.99 -18.14
N ASN A 179 1.01 -7.55 -18.07
CA ASN A 179 -0.22 -6.86 -18.47
C ASN A 179 -1.18 -6.89 -17.28
N TRP A 180 -1.55 -5.73 -16.80
CA TRP A 180 -2.51 -5.63 -15.70
C TRP A 180 -3.62 -4.65 -16.05
N ILE A 181 -4.83 -5.15 -16.12
CA ILE A 181 -6.05 -4.37 -16.27
C ILE A 181 -6.77 -4.41 -14.92
N VAL A 182 -6.98 -3.25 -14.32
CA VAL A 182 -7.64 -3.06 -13.01
C VAL A 182 -8.67 -1.96 -13.16
N THR A 183 -9.86 -2.32 -13.60
CA THR A 183 -10.97 -1.38 -13.81
C THR A 183 -12.20 -1.72 -12.95
N ASP A 184 -12.03 -2.62 -11.98
CA ASP A 184 -13.05 -3.02 -11.01
C ASP A 184 -13.22 -2.02 -9.84
N TRP A 185 -12.50 -0.91 -9.87
CA TRP A 185 -12.62 0.20 -8.93
C TRP A 185 -13.77 1.16 -9.23
N TYR A 186 -14.90 0.68 -9.78
CA TYR A 186 -16.03 1.55 -10.11
C TYR A 186 -16.42 2.48 -8.95
N ARG A 187 -16.59 3.74 -9.27
CA ARG A 187 -17.09 4.76 -8.33
C ARG A 187 -18.22 5.56 -8.97
N THR A 188 -19.16 5.97 -8.14
CA THR A 188 -20.24 6.87 -8.57
C THR A 188 -19.82 8.32 -8.41
N GLN A 189 -20.49 9.26 -9.07
CA GLN A 189 -20.29 10.68 -8.85
C GLN A 189 -20.49 11.06 -7.38
N SER A 190 -21.45 10.42 -6.70
CA SER A 190 -21.74 10.64 -5.28
C SER A 190 -20.53 10.34 -4.37
N TYR A 191 -19.69 9.35 -4.73
CA TYR A 191 -18.43 9.08 -4.02
C TYR A 191 -17.47 10.27 -4.14
N TYR A 192 -17.32 10.81 -5.33
CA TYR A 192 -16.44 11.96 -5.56
C TYR A 192 -16.98 13.24 -4.92
N ASP A 193 -18.30 13.41 -4.81
CA ASP A 193 -18.92 14.55 -4.14
C ASP A 193 -18.81 14.52 -2.60
N SER A 194 -18.38 13.40 -2.04
CA SER A 194 -18.18 13.26 -0.59
C SER A 194 -16.85 13.88 -0.15
N GLY A 195 -16.92 14.88 0.71
CA GLY A 195 -15.73 15.56 1.23
C GLY A 195 -15.13 16.62 0.26
N SER A 196 -14.72 17.75 0.83
CA SER A 196 -14.21 18.89 0.05
C SER A 196 -12.81 18.64 -0.56
N TRP A 197 -12.06 17.71 -0.02
CA TRP A 197 -10.69 17.40 -0.44
C TRP A 197 -10.64 16.40 -1.61
N ARG A 198 -11.69 15.56 -1.72
CA ARG A 198 -11.72 14.44 -2.68
C ARG A 198 -11.81 14.92 -4.12
N ALA A 199 -11.13 14.22 -5.03
CA ALA A 199 -11.12 14.48 -6.46
C ALA A 199 -10.61 15.87 -6.87
N THR A 200 -9.75 16.47 -6.04
CA THR A 200 -9.10 17.76 -6.32
C THR A 200 -7.59 17.65 -6.22
N TRP A 201 -6.87 18.39 -7.07
CA TRP A 201 -5.40 18.42 -7.00
C TRP A 201 -4.90 18.99 -5.67
N LYS A 202 -5.56 20.04 -5.18
CA LYS A 202 -5.19 20.72 -3.93
C LYS A 202 -5.49 19.87 -2.69
N GLY A 203 -6.55 19.08 -2.70
CA GLY A 203 -7.00 18.31 -1.53
C GLY A 203 -6.53 16.86 -1.52
N GLU A 204 -6.59 16.17 -2.65
CA GLU A 204 -6.26 14.76 -2.79
C GLU A 204 -4.91 14.53 -3.47
N GLY A 205 -4.55 15.40 -4.41
CA GLY A 205 -3.27 15.35 -5.14
C GLY A 205 -3.27 14.43 -6.37
N GLY A 206 -4.39 13.80 -6.68
CA GLY A 206 -4.60 12.89 -7.80
C GLY A 206 -5.92 12.15 -7.65
N GLY A 207 -6.25 11.32 -8.61
CA GLY A 207 -7.47 10.51 -8.66
C GLY A 207 -7.22 9.02 -8.46
N VAL A 208 -7.55 8.22 -9.49
CA VAL A 208 -7.47 6.76 -9.40
C VAL A 208 -6.06 6.26 -9.04
N LEU A 209 -5.00 6.88 -9.54
CA LEU A 209 -3.62 6.48 -9.25
C LEU A 209 -3.20 6.73 -7.78
N LEU A 210 -3.86 7.67 -7.11
CA LEU A 210 -3.47 8.06 -5.75
C LEU A 210 -4.45 7.60 -4.67
N ASN A 211 -5.69 7.26 -5.04
CA ASN A 211 -6.70 6.82 -4.09
C ASN A 211 -7.07 5.33 -4.24
N GLN A 212 -7.53 4.87 -5.41
CA GLN A 212 -7.98 3.49 -5.60
C GLN A 212 -6.81 2.55 -5.88
N CYS A 213 -5.89 2.94 -6.75
CA CYS A 213 -4.81 2.09 -7.24
C CYS A 213 -3.47 2.09 -6.46
N PRO A 214 -3.25 2.79 -5.33
CA PRO A 214 -1.99 2.65 -4.59
C PRO A 214 -1.66 1.21 -4.22
N HIS A 215 -2.66 0.39 -3.92
CA HIS A 215 -2.48 -1.05 -3.66
C HIS A 215 -1.96 -1.80 -4.88
N ASN A 216 -2.54 -1.53 -6.06
CA ASN A 216 -2.14 -2.19 -7.30
C ASN A 216 -0.75 -1.74 -7.76
N LEU A 217 -0.43 -0.44 -7.61
CA LEU A 217 0.91 0.07 -7.89
C LEU A 217 1.96 -0.48 -6.92
N ASP A 218 1.59 -0.65 -5.65
CA ASP A 218 2.42 -1.33 -4.68
C ASP A 218 2.66 -2.80 -5.07
N LEU A 219 1.61 -3.56 -5.35
CA LEU A 219 1.72 -4.95 -5.79
C LEU A 219 2.50 -5.09 -7.08
N LEU A 220 2.32 -4.18 -8.05
CA LEU A 220 3.05 -4.19 -9.31
C LEU A 220 4.57 -4.13 -9.08
N GLN A 221 5.03 -3.16 -8.28
CA GLN A 221 6.45 -3.04 -7.98
C GLN A 221 6.96 -4.15 -7.04
N TRP A 222 6.13 -4.64 -6.14
CA TRP A 222 6.48 -5.70 -5.20
C TRP A 222 6.68 -7.04 -5.93
N ILE A 223 5.85 -7.33 -6.94
CA ILE A 223 5.91 -8.55 -7.76
C ILE A 223 6.97 -8.43 -8.86
N CYS A 224 6.99 -7.32 -9.59
CA CYS A 224 7.77 -7.17 -10.83
C CYS A 224 9.03 -6.32 -10.69
N GLY A 225 9.22 -5.62 -9.56
CA GLY A 225 10.22 -4.56 -9.42
C GLY A 225 9.76 -3.23 -10.02
N LEU A 226 10.57 -2.18 -9.81
CA LEU A 226 10.30 -0.86 -10.41
C LEU A 226 10.71 -0.84 -11.88
N PRO A 227 9.88 -0.31 -12.79
CA PRO A 227 10.29 -0.03 -14.15
C PRO A 227 11.35 1.08 -14.18
N CYS A 228 12.15 1.13 -15.23
CA CYS A 228 13.13 2.20 -15.46
C CYS A 228 12.57 3.34 -16.32
N LYS A 229 11.43 3.13 -16.99
CA LYS A 229 10.76 4.14 -17.82
C LYS A 229 9.26 3.91 -17.88
N VAL A 230 8.50 5.00 -17.90
CA VAL A 230 7.02 4.99 -17.95
C VAL A 230 6.56 5.97 -19.03
N GLN A 231 5.57 5.57 -19.82
CA GLN A 231 4.77 6.46 -20.65
C GLN A 231 3.29 6.24 -20.35
N ALA A 232 2.58 7.30 -19.96
CA ALA A 232 1.19 7.19 -19.54
C ALA A 232 0.30 8.26 -20.16
N PHE A 233 -0.98 7.91 -20.24
CA PHE A 233 -2.09 8.77 -20.62
C PHE A 233 -3.08 8.76 -19.47
N CYS A 234 -3.15 9.88 -18.73
CA CYS A 234 -4.06 10.07 -17.62
C CYS A 234 -5.17 11.02 -18.06
N HIS A 235 -6.40 10.54 -18.13
CA HIS A 235 -7.56 11.33 -18.54
C HIS A 235 -8.27 11.85 -17.29
N LYS A 236 -8.31 13.18 -17.14
CA LYS A 236 -8.99 13.82 -16.02
C LYS A 236 -10.49 13.94 -16.35
N GLY A 237 -11.35 13.60 -15.36
CA GLY A 237 -12.79 13.80 -15.51
C GLY A 237 -13.37 13.21 -16.80
N LYS A 238 -12.88 12.03 -17.23
CA LYS A 238 -13.33 11.37 -18.46
C LYS A 238 -14.74 10.80 -18.29
N TRP A 239 -14.99 10.26 -17.10
CA TRP A 239 -16.21 9.56 -16.74
C TRP A 239 -17.03 10.28 -15.65
N HIS A 240 -16.37 11.18 -14.89
CA HIS A 240 -16.96 11.88 -13.76
C HIS A 240 -16.67 13.38 -13.86
N ASP A 241 -17.50 14.18 -13.20
CA ASP A 241 -17.25 15.62 -13.07
C ASP A 241 -16.24 15.87 -11.94
N ILE A 242 -14.95 15.70 -12.26
CA ILE A 242 -13.80 15.82 -11.34
C ILE A 242 -12.60 16.45 -12.04
N GLU A 243 -11.67 17.01 -11.28
CA GLU A 243 -10.49 17.66 -11.85
C GLU A 243 -9.22 16.79 -11.87
N VAL A 244 -9.28 15.56 -11.34
CA VAL A 244 -8.21 14.58 -11.32
C VAL A 244 -8.48 13.43 -12.30
N GLU A 245 -7.53 12.52 -12.46
CA GLU A 245 -7.69 11.41 -13.40
C GLU A 245 -8.60 10.30 -12.83
N ASP A 246 -9.47 9.77 -13.69
CA ASP A 246 -10.34 8.64 -13.43
C ASP A 246 -10.17 7.48 -14.44
N ASP A 247 -9.25 7.66 -15.42
CA ASP A 247 -8.93 6.68 -16.46
C ASP A 247 -7.45 6.82 -16.83
N VAL A 248 -6.69 5.72 -16.77
CA VAL A 248 -5.25 5.72 -17.04
C VAL A 248 -4.85 4.50 -17.84
N THR A 249 -4.02 4.72 -18.87
CA THR A 249 -3.27 3.67 -19.58
C THR A 249 -1.79 4.01 -19.56
N ALA A 250 -0.96 3.08 -19.08
CA ALA A 250 0.49 3.26 -18.98
C ALA A 250 1.26 2.11 -19.63
N TYR A 251 2.33 2.45 -20.35
CA TYR A 251 3.35 1.54 -20.84
C TYR A 251 4.58 1.63 -19.94
N LEU A 252 5.18 0.48 -19.62
CA LEU A 252 6.29 0.33 -18.68
C LEU A 252 7.46 -0.38 -19.35
N GLU A 253 8.69 0.09 -19.12
CA GLU A 253 9.93 -0.60 -19.47
C GLU A 253 10.70 -0.92 -18.19
N PHE A 254 11.17 -2.16 -18.06
CA PHE A 254 11.94 -2.63 -16.90
C PHE A 254 13.43 -2.75 -17.23
N PRO A 255 14.34 -2.68 -16.22
CA PRO A 255 15.79 -2.66 -16.44
C PRO A 255 16.33 -3.83 -17.28
N GLU A 256 15.74 -5.02 -17.17
CA GLU A 256 16.18 -6.23 -17.88
C GLU A 256 15.48 -6.43 -19.23
N GLY A 257 14.80 -5.42 -19.76
CA GLY A 257 14.16 -5.44 -21.06
C GLY A 257 12.72 -5.99 -21.06
N ALA A 258 12.19 -6.35 -19.92
CA ALA A 258 10.76 -6.65 -19.80
C ALA A 258 9.93 -5.40 -20.09
N THR A 259 8.73 -5.58 -20.61
CA THR A 259 7.78 -4.50 -20.87
C THR A 259 6.45 -4.75 -20.18
N GLY A 260 5.65 -3.71 -19.98
CA GLY A 260 4.34 -3.87 -19.37
C GLY A 260 3.31 -2.86 -19.83
N VAL A 261 2.05 -3.21 -19.59
CA VAL A 261 0.90 -2.32 -19.72
C VAL A 261 0.11 -2.36 -18.41
N PHE A 262 -0.23 -1.19 -17.90
CA PHE A 262 -1.10 -1.02 -16.73
C PHE A 262 -2.28 -0.14 -17.14
N VAL A 263 -3.50 -0.64 -16.94
CA VAL A 263 -4.75 0.06 -17.26
C VAL A 263 -5.60 0.11 -16.00
N THR A 264 -6.11 1.30 -15.66
CA THR A 264 -7.04 1.46 -14.54
C THR A 264 -8.09 2.51 -14.84
N SER A 265 -9.29 2.28 -14.32
CA SER A 265 -10.41 3.19 -14.46
C SER A 265 -11.35 3.08 -13.24
N THR A 266 -12.06 4.15 -12.93
CA THR A 266 -13.15 4.13 -11.96
C THR A 266 -14.53 4.27 -12.65
N GLY A 267 -14.55 4.27 -13.98
CA GLY A 267 -15.75 4.43 -14.81
C GLY A 267 -16.27 3.15 -15.46
N ASP A 268 -15.61 2.01 -15.29
CA ASP A 268 -16.01 0.76 -15.92
C ASP A 268 -17.00 -0.03 -15.04
N ALA A 269 -18.11 -0.48 -15.64
CA ALA A 269 -19.05 -1.39 -15.00
C ALA A 269 -19.69 -2.32 -16.04
N PRO A 270 -19.48 -3.66 -15.93
CA PRO A 270 -18.60 -4.31 -14.98
C PRO A 270 -17.12 -4.03 -15.28
N GLY A 271 -16.30 -3.96 -14.22
CA GLY A 271 -14.86 -3.81 -14.34
C GLY A 271 -14.13 -5.13 -14.55
N THR A 272 -12.83 -5.03 -14.71
CA THR A 272 -11.92 -6.18 -14.89
C THR A 272 -10.76 -6.07 -13.90
N ASN A 273 -10.36 -7.19 -13.29
CA ASN A 273 -9.09 -7.32 -12.60
C ASN A 273 -8.37 -8.56 -13.17
N ARG A 274 -7.47 -8.31 -14.14
CA ARG A 274 -6.71 -9.36 -14.81
C ARG A 274 -5.23 -9.02 -14.83
N LEU A 275 -4.45 -9.82 -14.11
CA LEU A 275 -2.98 -9.77 -14.11
C LEU A 275 -2.42 -10.94 -14.92
N GLU A 276 -1.62 -10.62 -15.92
CA GLU A 276 -0.89 -11.61 -16.73
C GLU A 276 0.61 -11.31 -16.68
N LEU A 277 1.40 -12.30 -16.26
CA LEU A 277 2.86 -12.23 -16.18
C LEU A 277 3.47 -13.29 -17.08
N THR A 278 4.21 -12.88 -18.11
CA THR A 278 4.97 -13.78 -18.97
C THR A 278 6.43 -13.81 -18.53
N LEU A 279 6.94 -15.02 -18.25
CA LEU A 279 8.31 -15.27 -17.79
C LEU A 279 8.98 -16.27 -18.76
N GLU A 280 10.27 -16.54 -18.56
CA GLU A 280 11.04 -17.44 -19.46
C GLU A 280 10.57 -18.90 -19.42
N TYR A 281 10.05 -19.37 -18.27
CA TYR A 281 9.53 -20.73 -18.10
C TYR A 281 8.01 -20.81 -18.06
N GLY A 282 7.30 -19.77 -18.51
CA GLY A 282 5.84 -19.83 -18.59
C GLY A 282 5.12 -18.52 -18.37
N LYS A 283 3.86 -18.65 -17.98
CA LYS A 283 2.96 -17.52 -17.80
C LYS A 283 2.04 -17.75 -16.60
N LEU A 284 1.89 -16.74 -15.76
CA LEU A 284 0.87 -16.66 -14.72
C LEU A 284 -0.28 -15.78 -15.18
N VAL A 285 -1.51 -16.22 -14.93
CA VAL A 285 -2.73 -15.45 -15.17
C VAL A 285 -3.59 -15.49 -13.91
N TYR A 286 -3.86 -14.32 -13.34
CA TYR A 286 -4.78 -14.16 -12.21
C TYR A 286 -6.00 -13.37 -12.68
N GLU A 287 -7.17 -13.95 -12.57
CA GLU A 287 -8.44 -13.36 -12.94
C GLU A 287 -9.58 -14.12 -12.22
N GLU A 288 -10.63 -13.42 -11.79
CA GLU A 288 -11.79 -14.01 -11.12
C GLU A 288 -11.41 -14.97 -9.96
N ASP A 289 -10.54 -14.48 -9.07
CA ASP A 289 -10.01 -15.24 -7.92
C ASP A 289 -9.40 -16.61 -8.27
N ARG A 290 -8.94 -16.77 -9.51
CA ARG A 290 -8.26 -17.96 -9.99
C ARG A 290 -6.86 -17.63 -10.50
N LEU A 291 -5.86 -18.32 -10.00
CA LEU A 291 -4.48 -18.26 -10.47
C LEU A 291 -4.18 -19.48 -11.36
N THR A 292 -3.83 -19.25 -12.61
CA THR A 292 -3.44 -20.28 -13.59
C THR A 292 -1.97 -20.14 -13.95
N LEU A 293 -1.21 -21.23 -13.87
CA LEU A 293 0.15 -21.33 -14.37
C LEU A 293 0.17 -22.11 -15.68
N HIS A 294 0.67 -21.48 -16.72
CA HIS A 294 1.08 -22.13 -17.98
C HIS A 294 2.59 -22.37 -17.88
N ARG A 295 2.99 -23.60 -17.55
CA ARG A 295 4.39 -23.97 -17.33
C ARG A 295 4.99 -24.53 -18.62
N LEU A 296 6.12 -23.99 -19.04
CA LEU A 296 6.92 -24.53 -20.14
C LEU A 296 7.85 -25.63 -19.63
N ALA A 297 8.06 -26.67 -20.44
CA ALA A 297 8.96 -27.78 -20.13
C ALA A 297 10.44 -27.35 -20.09
N GLU A 298 10.78 -26.26 -20.78
CA GLU A 298 12.13 -25.70 -20.84
C GLU A 298 12.10 -24.17 -20.99
N ASN A 299 13.26 -23.53 -20.84
CA ASN A 299 13.39 -22.08 -21.02
C ASN A 299 13.04 -21.68 -22.45
N GLU A 300 12.11 -20.75 -22.64
CA GLU A 300 11.66 -20.33 -24.00
C GLU A 300 12.81 -19.72 -24.81
N ARG A 301 13.75 -18.97 -24.17
CA ARG A 301 14.88 -18.37 -24.89
C ARG A 301 15.86 -19.39 -25.40
N ASP A 302 16.03 -20.50 -24.68
CA ASP A 302 16.91 -21.59 -25.14
C ASP A 302 16.22 -22.46 -26.21
N PHE A 303 14.94 -22.77 -26.02
CA PHE A 303 14.13 -23.42 -27.07
C PHE A 303 14.16 -22.63 -28.37
N CYS A 304 13.97 -21.31 -28.33
CA CYS A 304 14.00 -20.44 -29.50
C CYS A 304 15.32 -20.54 -30.31
N LYS A 305 16.45 -20.77 -29.62
CA LYS A 305 17.77 -20.92 -30.29
C LYS A 305 18.01 -22.31 -30.87
N THR A 306 17.40 -23.34 -30.30
CA THR A 306 17.68 -24.76 -30.62
C THR A 306 16.61 -25.42 -31.47
N ALA A 307 15.41 -24.88 -31.52
CA ALA A 307 14.31 -25.38 -32.34
C ALA A 307 14.66 -25.34 -33.83
N LYS A 308 14.36 -26.44 -34.55
CA LYS A 308 14.69 -26.59 -35.99
C LYS A 308 13.52 -26.17 -36.87
N GLY A 309 12.29 -26.27 -36.40
CA GLY A 309 11.08 -25.86 -37.10
C GLY A 309 10.74 -24.39 -36.85
N GLY A 310 10.43 -23.62 -37.90
CA GLY A 310 10.13 -22.20 -37.80
C GLY A 310 8.85 -21.87 -37.04
N PHE A 311 8.01 -22.86 -36.78
CA PHE A 311 6.72 -22.70 -36.07
C PHE A 311 6.61 -23.58 -34.81
N ASP A 312 7.71 -24.22 -34.43
CA ASP A 312 7.77 -25.05 -33.23
C ASP A 312 7.51 -24.20 -31.98
N LYS A 313 6.88 -24.80 -30.98
CA LYS A 313 6.61 -24.19 -29.69
C LYS A 313 7.07 -25.12 -28.56
N PRO A 314 7.61 -24.59 -27.46
CA PRO A 314 7.92 -25.43 -26.29
C PRO A 314 6.65 -26.08 -25.76
N GLN A 315 6.78 -27.28 -25.22
CA GLN A 315 5.66 -27.96 -24.57
C GLN A 315 5.19 -27.14 -23.37
N CYS A 316 3.87 -27.04 -23.22
CA CYS A 316 3.24 -26.27 -22.17
C CYS A 316 2.20 -27.12 -21.45
N THR A 317 2.25 -27.15 -20.12
CA THR A 317 1.21 -27.67 -19.24
C THR A 317 0.47 -26.52 -18.60
N VAL A 318 -0.82 -26.73 -18.29
CA VAL A 318 -1.67 -25.73 -17.63
C VAL A 318 -2.18 -26.31 -16.33
N GLU A 319 -1.96 -25.60 -15.25
CA GLU A 319 -2.39 -25.99 -13.91
C GLU A 319 -3.03 -24.82 -13.17
N THR A 320 -4.05 -25.10 -12.35
CA THR A 320 -4.59 -24.13 -11.40
C THR A 320 -3.71 -24.16 -10.16
N VAL A 321 -3.20 -22.98 -9.76
CA VAL A 321 -2.38 -22.83 -8.56
C VAL A 321 -3.30 -22.65 -7.37
N ASP A 322 -3.05 -23.38 -6.28
CA ASP A 322 -3.77 -23.19 -5.03
C ASP A 322 -3.41 -21.83 -4.39
N ILE A 323 -4.42 -21.01 -4.21
CA ILE A 323 -4.37 -19.70 -3.57
C ILE A 323 -5.31 -19.65 -2.35
N SER A 324 -5.70 -20.82 -1.83
CA SER A 324 -6.48 -20.90 -0.59
C SER A 324 -5.70 -20.31 0.59
N GLY A 325 -6.41 -19.71 1.54
CA GLY A 325 -5.81 -19.12 2.72
C GLY A 325 -6.65 -18.00 3.32
N GLU A 326 -6.26 -17.57 4.50
CA GLU A 326 -6.91 -16.43 5.13
C GLU A 326 -6.51 -15.13 4.46
N TYR A 327 -7.50 -14.25 4.30
CA TYR A 327 -7.31 -12.88 3.82
C TYR A 327 -7.68 -11.88 4.95
N PRO A 328 -6.78 -11.65 5.91
CA PRO A 328 -7.09 -10.83 7.09
C PRO A 328 -7.10 -9.32 6.83
N GLN A 329 -6.77 -8.88 5.63
CA GLN A 329 -6.84 -7.47 5.18
C GLN A 329 -6.21 -6.48 6.17
N HIS A 330 -6.94 -5.43 6.57
CA HIS A 330 -6.48 -4.39 7.49
C HIS A 330 -6.15 -4.95 8.88
N ALA A 331 -6.96 -5.88 9.40
CA ALA A 331 -6.67 -6.55 10.67
C ALA A 331 -5.32 -7.30 10.62
N GLY A 332 -4.99 -7.94 9.49
CA GLY A 332 -3.71 -8.61 9.30
C GLY A 332 -2.51 -7.67 9.36
N VAL A 333 -2.63 -6.47 8.76
CA VAL A 333 -1.57 -5.44 8.83
C VAL A 333 -1.43 -4.90 10.25
N MET A 334 -2.54 -4.60 10.93
CA MET A 334 -2.53 -4.11 12.32
C MET A 334 -1.95 -5.16 13.28
N ASN A 335 -2.31 -6.43 13.13
CA ASN A 335 -1.76 -7.52 13.94
C ASN A 335 -0.26 -7.70 13.70
N ALA A 336 0.20 -7.64 12.44
CA ALA A 336 1.62 -7.71 12.13
C ALA A 336 2.39 -6.49 12.67
N PHE A 337 1.79 -5.31 12.67
CA PHE A 337 2.37 -4.10 13.27
C PHE A 337 2.53 -4.26 14.78
N ALA A 338 1.50 -4.71 15.49
CA ALA A 338 1.57 -4.97 16.93
C ALA A 338 2.61 -6.05 17.26
N ALA A 339 2.59 -7.17 16.53
CA ALA A 339 3.53 -8.26 16.72
C ALA A 339 4.99 -7.85 16.41
N CYS A 340 5.21 -6.94 15.46
CA CYS A 340 6.54 -6.37 15.21
C CYS A 340 7.04 -5.58 16.42
N ILE A 341 6.20 -4.74 17.03
CA ILE A 341 6.55 -3.92 18.19
C ILE A 341 6.79 -4.80 19.42
N LEU A 342 5.90 -5.75 19.69
CA LEU A 342 5.93 -6.56 20.92
C LEU A 342 6.89 -7.74 20.83
N HIS A 343 7.08 -8.32 19.65
CA HIS A 343 7.74 -9.61 19.48
C HIS A 343 8.87 -9.59 18.45
N GLY A 344 9.10 -8.48 17.74
CA GLY A 344 10.14 -8.36 16.71
C GLY A 344 9.85 -9.15 15.43
N THR A 345 8.59 -9.50 15.15
CA THR A 345 8.21 -10.23 13.93
C THR A 345 8.21 -9.32 12.69
N PRO A 346 8.35 -9.88 11.47
CA PRO A 346 8.32 -9.07 10.26
C PRO A 346 6.98 -8.35 10.03
N LEU A 347 7.06 -7.13 9.49
CA LEU A 347 5.89 -6.39 9.00
C LEU A 347 5.34 -6.98 7.70
N VAL A 348 4.06 -6.73 7.40
CA VAL A 348 3.48 -6.98 6.06
C VAL A 348 4.13 -6.06 5.03
N ALA A 349 4.29 -4.78 5.37
CA ALA A 349 4.98 -3.78 4.57
C ALA A 349 5.66 -2.75 5.47
N GLN A 350 6.93 -2.49 5.21
CA GLN A 350 7.65 -1.41 5.86
C GLN A 350 7.10 -0.07 5.39
N GLY A 351 6.96 0.92 6.28
CA GLY A 351 6.47 2.24 5.91
C GLY A 351 7.31 2.90 4.82
N THR A 352 8.63 2.67 4.87
CA THR A 352 9.59 3.19 3.87
C THR A 352 9.37 2.65 2.46
N GLU A 353 8.66 1.53 2.28
CA GLU A 353 8.32 0.99 0.96
C GLU A 353 7.21 1.78 0.25
N GLY A 354 6.43 2.56 1.00
CA GLY A 354 5.33 3.35 0.45
C GLY A 354 5.71 4.30 -0.68
N ILE A 355 6.97 4.76 -0.70
CA ILE A 355 7.51 5.61 -1.77
C ILE A 355 7.55 4.91 -3.14
N ARG A 356 7.64 3.57 -3.20
CA ARG A 356 7.82 2.84 -4.46
C ARG A 356 6.57 2.89 -5.33
N GLY A 357 5.39 2.56 -4.79
CA GLY A 357 4.12 2.70 -5.50
C GLY A 357 3.80 4.15 -5.85
N LEU A 358 4.11 5.09 -4.94
CA LEU A 358 3.97 6.52 -5.19
C LEU A 358 4.88 7.00 -6.33
N THR A 359 6.10 6.48 -6.44
CA THR A 359 7.01 6.80 -7.57
C THR A 359 6.36 6.44 -8.90
N LEU A 360 5.66 5.30 -8.99
CA LEU A 360 4.94 4.91 -10.21
C LEU A 360 3.79 5.86 -10.51
N SER A 361 2.96 6.20 -9.51
CA SER A 361 1.87 7.16 -9.66
C SER A 361 2.38 8.53 -10.15
N ASN A 362 3.41 9.06 -9.49
CA ASN A 362 3.98 10.36 -9.86
C ASN A 362 4.64 10.32 -11.26
N ALA A 363 5.33 9.22 -11.63
CA ALA A 363 5.90 9.07 -12.97
C ALA A 363 4.82 9.01 -14.06
N MET A 364 3.69 8.34 -13.81
CA MET A 364 2.56 8.27 -14.74
C MET A 364 1.92 9.65 -14.93
N HIS A 365 1.67 10.39 -13.84
CA HIS A 365 1.20 11.75 -13.90
C HIS A 365 2.16 12.66 -14.69
N LEU A 366 3.45 12.65 -14.33
CA LEU A 366 4.46 13.50 -14.98
C LEU A 366 4.56 13.17 -16.47
N SER A 367 4.56 11.90 -16.84
CA SER A 367 4.58 11.46 -18.24
C SER A 367 3.38 11.99 -19.01
N SER A 368 2.18 11.88 -18.45
CA SER A 368 0.95 12.39 -19.08
C SER A 368 0.97 13.92 -19.21
N TRP A 369 1.42 14.63 -18.18
CA TRP A 369 1.49 16.09 -18.19
C TRP A 369 2.49 16.65 -19.19
N LEU A 370 3.62 15.94 -19.40
CA LEU A 370 4.67 16.32 -20.34
C LEU A 370 4.41 15.77 -21.76
N GLY A 371 3.45 14.87 -21.97
CA GLY A 371 3.18 14.21 -23.24
C GLY A 371 4.33 13.34 -23.75
N ARG A 372 5.20 12.82 -22.86
CA ARG A 372 6.37 12.01 -23.22
C ARG A 372 6.70 10.97 -22.16
N ALA A 373 7.53 10.00 -22.55
CA ALA A 373 8.06 9.03 -21.60
C ALA A 373 8.96 9.70 -20.54
N VAL A 374 8.92 9.17 -19.33
CA VAL A 374 9.68 9.61 -18.15
C VAL A 374 10.54 8.45 -17.66
N ALA A 375 11.84 8.69 -17.48
CA ALA A 375 12.75 7.73 -16.86
C ALA A 375 12.62 7.77 -15.33
N LEU A 376 12.89 6.64 -14.68
CA LEU A 376 12.97 6.54 -13.23
C LEU A 376 14.45 6.33 -12.81
N PRO A 377 14.95 7.04 -11.80
CA PRO A 377 14.25 8.11 -11.05
C PRO A 377 13.97 9.34 -11.93
N PHE A 378 12.86 10.00 -11.68
CA PHE A 378 12.48 11.23 -12.38
C PHE A 378 12.90 12.48 -11.59
N ASP A 379 12.81 13.65 -12.24
CA ASP A 379 13.03 14.95 -11.62
C ASP A 379 11.86 15.31 -10.68
N GLU A 380 12.08 15.18 -9.36
CA GLU A 380 11.07 15.44 -8.32
C GLU A 380 10.67 16.91 -8.22
N ASP A 381 11.59 17.84 -8.52
CA ASP A 381 11.29 19.28 -8.50
C ASP A 381 10.41 19.66 -9.69
N LEU A 382 10.66 19.07 -10.86
CA LEU A 382 9.78 19.21 -12.01
C LEU A 382 8.38 18.66 -11.72
N PHE A 383 8.28 17.48 -11.10
CA PHE A 383 6.98 16.94 -10.71
C PHE A 383 6.23 17.87 -9.78
N LEU A 384 6.89 18.36 -8.74
CA LEU A 384 6.28 19.29 -7.77
C LEU A 384 5.80 20.58 -8.43
N SER A 385 6.63 21.18 -9.29
CA SER A 385 6.24 22.38 -10.05
C SER A 385 5.00 22.15 -10.92
N GLU A 386 4.90 20.98 -11.58
CA GLU A 386 3.73 20.64 -12.40
C GLU A 386 2.48 20.36 -11.55
N LEU A 387 2.65 19.76 -10.37
CA LEU A 387 1.56 19.56 -9.42
C LEU A 387 1.05 20.88 -8.85
N GLU A 388 1.95 21.79 -8.46
CA GLU A 388 1.61 23.12 -7.93
C GLU A 388 0.79 23.96 -8.92
N LYS A 389 1.10 23.91 -10.23
CA LYS A 389 0.31 24.56 -11.27
C LYS A 389 -1.14 24.07 -11.28
N ARG A 390 -1.34 22.76 -11.06
CA ARG A 390 -2.67 22.14 -11.01
C ARG A 390 -3.39 22.48 -9.71
N CYS A 391 -2.68 22.46 -8.59
CA CYS A 391 -3.22 22.90 -7.31
C CYS A 391 -3.67 24.36 -7.34
N ALA A 392 -2.92 25.24 -8.03
CA ALA A 392 -3.28 26.64 -8.17
C ALA A 392 -4.55 26.87 -9.00
N SER A 393 -4.89 25.94 -9.90
CA SER A 393 -6.13 25.95 -10.69
C SER A 393 -7.28 25.15 -10.08
N SER A 394 -7.05 24.50 -8.93
CA SER A 394 -8.04 23.70 -8.22
C SER A 394 -9.19 24.56 -7.72
N GLN A 395 -10.41 24.14 -7.94
CA GLN A 395 -11.61 24.86 -7.52
C GLN A 395 -12.05 24.41 -6.13
N GLU A 396 -12.63 25.34 -5.36
CA GLU A 396 -13.29 24.99 -4.11
C GLU A 396 -14.54 24.15 -4.40
N LYS A 397 -14.62 22.99 -3.73
CA LYS A 397 -15.70 22.05 -3.89
C LYS A 397 -16.67 22.16 -2.73
N GLN A 398 -17.96 22.34 -3.03
CA GLN A 398 -19.03 22.18 -2.04
C GLN A 398 -19.18 20.70 -1.71
N ALA A 399 -18.81 20.32 -0.49
CA ALA A 399 -18.83 18.94 -0.04
C ALA A 399 -20.20 18.55 0.52
N ARG A 400 -20.61 17.30 0.25
CA ARG A 400 -21.58 16.61 1.09
C ARG A 400 -20.84 15.89 2.21
N ASP A 401 -21.19 16.13 3.46
CA ASP A 401 -20.61 15.40 4.59
C ASP A 401 -21.26 14.00 4.67
N VAL A 402 -20.73 13.07 3.90
CA VAL A 402 -21.19 11.68 3.84
C VAL A 402 -20.04 10.76 4.24
N VAL A 403 -20.29 9.84 5.16
CA VAL A 403 -19.41 8.72 5.48
C VAL A 403 -20.04 7.47 4.89
N PHE A 404 -19.31 6.78 4.02
CA PHE A 404 -19.77 5.54 3.40
C PHE A 404 -19.40 4.34 4.28
N ASP A 405 -20.27 3.33 4.27
CA ASP A 405 -19.87 1.99 4.71
C ASP A 405 -18.87 1.44 3.69
N THR A 406 -17.68 1.08 4.19
CA THR A 406 -16.59 0.54 3.37
C THR A 406 -16.47 -0.99 3.48
N LYS A 407 -17.37 -1.66 4.22
CA LYS A 407 -17.39 -3.13 4.35
C LYS A 407 -17.59 -3.78 2.98
N GLY A 408 -16.66 -4.65 2.59
CA GLY A 408 -16.72 -5.36 1.30
C GLY A 408 -16.27 -4.56 0.07
N THR A 409 -15.66 -3.39 0.24
CA THR A 409 -15.14 -2.56 -0.88
C THR A 409 -13.65 -2.76 -1.14
N TYR A 410 -13.01 -3.74 -0.48
CA TYR A 410 -11.57 -4.02 -0.59
C TYR A 410 -11.31 -5.49 -0.89
#